data_c7e7143d9916a8177ba9e9a64d428796
#
_entry.id   c7e7143d9916a8177ba9e9a64d428796
#
_cell.length_a   1.000
_cell.length_b   1.000
_cell.length_c   1.000
_cell.angle_alpha   90.00
_cell.angle_beta   90.00
_cell.angle_gamma   90.00
#
_symmetry.space_group_name_H-M   'P 1'
#
loop_
_entity.id
_entity.type
_entity.pdbx_description
1 polymer ?
#
loop_
_entity_poly.entity_id
_entity_poly.type
_entity_poly.pdbx_seq_one_letter_code
_entity_poly.pdbx_strand_id
1 'polypeptide(L)'
;MRPSFGVMTKLDAPTAKRGRPPKARAAGAADTRDLILDAAEDLFSKHGFYGVTIREVAREAGVDTALVHYYFGAKRGLFDAVFLRRAEVWNNERVDAINRYAAEMGEAMTLEGLFEAFLRPPFQWSMKGGPGWKHYSALVAQTNANPTFGGETMARYYDPAIRRLIELIKRVLPDAREVDLYWAYHNLSGALTLTLGETGRLDRLSGGLCRSGDLES
;
A
#
# COMPACT_ATOMS: atom_id res chain seq x y z
N MET A 1 14.09 75.50 30.91
CA MET A 1 13.23 75.38 29.73
C MET A 1 13.52 74.06 29.05
N ARG A 2 12.65 73.10 29.21
CA ARG A 2 12.79 71.73 28.58
C ARG A 2 11.71 71.63 27.52
N PRO A 3 12.01 71.16 26.31
CA PRO A 3 10.97 70.86 25.33
C PRO A 3 10.41 69.46 25.57
N SER A 4 9.10 69.33 25.47
CA SER A 4 8.26 68.17 25.55
C SER A 4 8.42 67.28 24.29
N PHE A 5 8.70 65.97 24.47
CA PHE A 5 8.67 64.97 23.39
C PHE A 5 7.27 64.34 23.30
N GLY A 6 6.65 64.50 22.11
CA GLY A 6 5.37 63.94 21.79
C GLY A 6 5.44 62.42 21.66
N VAL A 7 4.40 61.76 22.16
CA VAL A 7 4.14 60.32 22.07
C VAL A 7 3.73 59.97 20.63
N MET A 8 4.53 59.18 19.93
CA MET A 8 4.15 58.59 18.65
C MET A 8 3.25 57.37 18.91
N THR A 9 2.00 57.46 18.50
CA THR A 9 1.04 56.39 18.42
C THR A 9 1.49 55.36 17.38
N LYS A 10 1.62 54.09 17.79
CA LYS A 10 1.82 52.92 16.89
C LYS A 10 0.59 52.75 16.02
N LEU A 11 0.76 52.85 14.70
CA LEU A 11 -0.19 52.41 13.71
C LEU A 11 -0.16 50.87 13.67
N ASP A 12 -1.31 50.24 13.93
CA ASP A 12 -1.53 48.83 13.76
C ASP A 12 -1.46 48.44 12.27
N ALA A 13 -0.53 47.55 11.94
CA ALA A 13 -0.44 46.96 10.61
C ALA A 13 -1.58 45.96 10.42
N PRO A 14 -2.25 45.90 9.24
CA PRO A 14 -3.31 44.95 8.98
C PRO A 14 -2.76 43.53 8.93
N THR A 15 -3.35 42.64 9.74
CA THR A 15 -3.08 41.18 9.70
C THR A 15 -3.44 40.62 8.34
N ALA A 16 -2.44 40.23 7.58
CA ALA A 16 -2.62 39.51 6.31
C ALA A 16 -3.34 38.17 6.55
N LYS A 17 -4.52 38.02 5.99
CA LYS A 17 -5.24 36.73 5.91
C LYS A 17 -4.33 35.77 5.20
N ARG A 18 -3.92 34.69 5.89
CA ARG A 18 -3.18 33.55 5.31
C ARG A 18 -4.00 32.99 4.15
N GLY A 19 -3.58 33.29 2.94
CA GLY A 19 -4.16 32.75 1.72
C GLY A 19 -3.90 31.24 1.63
N ARG A 20 -4.90 30.51 1.17
CA ARG A 20 -4.89 29.10 0.86
C ARG A 20 -3.71 28.78 -0.09
N PRO A 21 -2.92 27.70 0.14
CA PRO A 21 -1.79 27.37 -0.71
C PRO A 21 -2.22 27.13 -2.18
N PRO A 22 -1.41 27.54 -3.16
CA PRO A 22 -1.82 27.67 -4.58
C PRO A 22 -2.18 26.36 -5.30
N LYS A 23 -1.74 25.19 -4.80
CA LYS A 23 -1.90 23.89 -5.48
C LYS A 23 -3.35 23.38 -5.58
N ALA A 24 -4.23 23.75 -4.67
CA ALA A 24 -5.60 23.19 -4.63
C ALA A 24 -6.61 23.90 -5.56
N ARG A 25 -6.23 24.97 -6.24
CA ARG A 25 -7.16 25.76 -7.08
C ARG A 25 -7.29 25.31 -8.53
N ALA A 26 -6.42 24.39 -9.01
CA ALA A 26 -6.38 23.97 -10.41
C ALA A 26 -6.74 22.49 -10.65
N ALA A 27 -6.92 21.68 -9.60
CA ALA A 27 -7.24 20.27 -9.74
C ALA A 27 -8.75 20.05 -9.85
N GLY A 28 -9.19 19.26 -10.83
CA GLY A 28 -10.56 18.75 -10.92
C GLY A 28 -10.90 17.83 -9.73
N ALA A 29 -12.18 17.44 -9.58
CA ALA A 29 -12.60 16.57 -8.47
C ALA A 29 -11.89 15.20 -8.47
N ALA A 30 -11.59 14.65 -9.65
CA ALA A 30 -10.80 13.42 -9.81
C ALA A 30 -9.37 13.63 -9.32
N ASP A 31 -8.70 14.70 -9.74
CA ASP A 31 -7.34 15.04 -9.32
C ASP A 31 -7.24 15.22 -7.79
N THR A 32 -8.26 15.84 -7.17
CA THR A 32 -8.30 16.04 -5.71
C THR A 32 -8.42 14.70 -4.96
N ARG A 33 -9.24 13.78 -5.46
CA ARG A 33 -9.39 12.45 -4.87
C ARG A 33 -8.07 11.67 -4.94
N ASP A 34 -7.37 11.73 -6.06
CA ASP A 34 -6.10 11.04 -6.26
C ASP A 34 -4.97 11.64 -5.41
N LEU A 35 -4.91 12.98 -5.27
CA LEU A 35 -3.99 13.64 -4.34
C LEU A 35 -4.17 13.16 -2.89
N ILE A 36 -5.42 12.99 -2.44
CA ILE A 36 -5.71 12.46 -1.11
C ILE A 36 -5.26 11.00 -0.98
N LEU A 37 -5.51 10.17 -2.01
CA LEU A 37 -5.09 8.77 -2.01
C LEU A 37 -3.57 8.61 -2.01
N ASP A 38 -2.84 9.42 -2.78
CA ASP A 38 -1.39 9.39 -2.83
C ASP A 38 -0.78 9.79 -1.48
N ALA A 39 -1.28 10.85 -0.88
CA ALA A 39 -0.86 11.29 0.46
C ALA A 39 -1.16 10.24 1.53
N ALA A 40 -2.34 9.61 1.46
CA ALA A 40 -2.74 8.57 2.39
C ALA A 40 -1.91 7.30 2.23
N GLU A 41 -1.62 6.88 1.00
CA GLU A 41 -0.78 5.72 0.69
C GLU A 41 0.64 5.89 1.27
N ASP A 42 1.26 7.05 1.05
CA ASP A 42 2.58 7.37 1.60
C ASP A 42 2.58 7.36 3.14
N LEU A 43 1.64 8.04 3.76
CA LEU A 43 1.55 8.12 5.23
C LEU A 43 1.24 6.76 5.86
N PHE A 44 0.28 6.00 5.33
CA PHE A 44 -0.05 4.69 5.86
C PHE A 44 1.11 3.69 5.70
N SER A 45 1.85 3.75 4.59
CA SER A 45 3.01 2.86 4.38
C SER A 45 4.12 3.09 5.42
N LYS A 46 4.32 4.34 5.83
CA LYS A 46 5.37 4.74 6.79
C LYS A 46 4.96 4.55 8.25
N HIS A 47 3.71 4.86 8.58
CA HIS A 47 3.25 4.98 9.97
C HIS A 47 2.16 3.97 10.34
N GLY A 48 1.72 3.14 9.41
CA GLY A 48 0.64 2.18 9.59
C GLY A 48 -0.74 2.83 9.77
N PHE A 49 -1.77 2.00 9.83
CA PHE A 49 -3.15 2.49 9.98
C PHE A 49 -3.33 3.35 11.24
N TYR A 50 -2.81 2.93 12.38
CA TYR A 50 -3.04 3.61 13.67
C TYR A 50 -2.21 4.89 13.82
N GLY A 51 -1.03 4.97 13.20
CA GLY A 51 -0.11 6.11 13.30
C GLY A 51 -0.49 7.32 12.45
N VAL A 52 -1.56 7.26 11.65
CA VAL A 52 -1.98 8.32 10.73
C VAL A 52 -3.33 8.89 11.13
N THR A 53 -3.52 10.20 11.01
CA THR A 53 -4.80 10.89 11.19
C THR A 53 -5.31 11.47 9.88
N ILE A 54 -6.62 11.65 9.75
CA ILE A 54 -7.24 12.32 8.59
C ILE A 54 -6.71 13.75 8.41
N ARG A 55 -6.38 14.44 9.51
CA ARG A 55 -5.81 15.81 9.46
C ARG A 55 -4.41 15.81 8.83
N GLU A 56 -3.58 14.82 9.12
CA GLU A 56 -2.26 14.68 8.51
C GLU A 56 -2.37 14.40 7.02
N VAL A 57 -3.28 13.51 6.61
CA VAL A 57 -3.54 13.24 5.18
C VAL A 57 -4.03 14.51 4.48
N ALA A 58 -4.97 15.25 5.05
CA ALA A 58 -5.48 16.49 4.47
C ALA A 58 -4.38 17.54 4.31
N ARG A 59 -3.50 17.69 5.32
CA ARG A 59 -2.35 18.60 5.28
C ARG A 59 -1.37 18.19 4.18
N GLU A 60 -1.03 16.93 4.07
CA GLU A 60 -0.10 16.39 3.07
C GLU A 60 -0.65 16.56 1.65
N ALA A 61 -1.92 16.24 1.44
CA ALA A 61 -2.62 16.41 0.17
C ALA A 61 -2.89 17.89 -0.19
N GLY A 62 -2.68 18.84 0.74
CA GLY A 62 -2.96 20.27 0.53
C GLY A 62 -4.45 20.60 0.41
N VAL A 63 -5.33 19.82 1.05
CA VAL A 63 -6.78 19.96 1.00
C VAL A 63 -7.38 20.26 2.39
N ASP A 64 -8.66 20.62 2.41
CA ASP A 64 -9.42 20.72 3.66
C ASP A 64 -9.80 19.33 4.17
N THR A 65 -9.78 19.13 5.49
CA THR A 65 -10.17 17.88 6.15
C THR A 65 -11.61 17.47 5.79
N ALA A 66 -12.51 18.45 5.58
CA ALA A 66 -13.87 18.18 5.17
C ALA A 66 -13.97 17.49 3.80
N LEU A 67 -13.04 17.77 2.88
CA LEU A 67 -12.96 17.08 1.58
C LEU A 67 -12.56 15.61 1.74
N VAL A 68 -11.64 15.29 2.64
CA VAL A 68 -11.27 13.91 2.91
C VAL A 68 -12.47 13.13 3.45
N HIS A 69 -13.22 13.72 4.39
CA HIS A 69 -14.45 13.11 4.89
C HIS A 69 -15.55 12.99 3.83
N TYR A 70 -15.66 13.98 2.94
CA TYR A 70 -16.63 13.94 1.84
C TYR A 70 -16.36 12.77 0.88
N TYR A 71 -15.10 12.54 0.48
CA TYR A 71 -14.75 11.48 -0.46
C TYR A 71 -14.70 10.08 0.16
N PHE A 72 -14.28 9.97 1.41
CA PHE A 72 -13.91 8.68 2.00
C PHE A 72 -14.60 8.36 3.33
N GLY A 73 -15.35 9.30 3.88
CA GLY A 73 -15.99 9.13 5.19
C GLY A 73 -14.99 9.04 6.34
N ALA A 74 -14.97 7.91 7.03
CA ALA A 74 -14.03 7.66 8.14
C ALA A 74 -12.64 7.25 7.64
N LYS A 75 -11.65 7.27 8.54
CA LYS A 75 -10.27 6.83 8.24
C LYS A 75 -10.21 5.42 7.65
N ARG A 76 -11.09 4.52 8.09
CA ARG A 76 -11.18 3.16 7.53
C ARG A 76 -11.60 3.18 6.06
N GLY A 77 -12.57 4.00 5.68
CA GLY A 77 -12.98 4.13 4.27
C GLY A 77 -11.87 4.69 3.38
N LEU A 78 -11.06 5.64 3.89
CA LEU A 78 -9.88 6.11 3.19
C LEU A 78 -8.83 4.99 3.03
N PHE A 79 -8.57 4.24 4.09
CA PHE A 79 -7.64 3.12 4.06
C PHE A 79 -8.07 2.04 3.06
N ASP A 80 -9.34 1.65 3.08
CA ASP A 80 -9.91 0.67 2.15
C ASP A 80 -9.82 1.17 0.70
N ALA A 81 -10.01 2.47 0.44
CA ALA A 81 -9.86 3.05 -0.89
C ALA A 81 -8.39 3.05 -1.39
N VAL A 82 -7.42 3.30 -0.50
CA VAL A 82 -5.99 3.16 -0.80
C VAL A 82 -5.66 1.71 -1.18
N PHE A 83 -6.14 0.76 -0.38
CA PHE A 83 -5.93 -0.66 -0.63
C PHE A 83 -6.51 -1.12 -1.96
N LEU A 84 -7.79 -0.79 -2.20
CA LEU A 84 -8.54 -1.21 -3.40
C LEU A 84 -7.89 -0.69 -4.69
N ARG A 85 -7.36 0.53 -4.69
CA ARG A 85 -6.78 1.18 -5.87
C ARG A 85 -5.73 0.31 -6.58
N ARG A 86 -4.96 -0.47 -5.81
CA ARG A 86 -3.89 -1.32 -6.35
C ARG A 86 -4.13 -2.81 -6.17
N ALA A 87 -4.96 -3.21 -5.21
CA ALA A 87 -5.26 -4.61 -4.95
C ALA A 87 -5.89 -5.29 -6.19
N GLU A 88 -6.78 -4.60 -6.89
CA GLU A 88 -7.42 -5.11 -8.10
C GLU A 88 -6.39 -5.37 -9.20
N VAL A 89 -5.50 -4.41 -9.48
CA VAL A 89 -4.46 -4.56 -10.50
C VAL A 89 -3.55 -5.72 -10.14
N TRP A 90 -3.03 -5.73 -8.91
CA TRP A 90 -2.11 -6.76 -8.42
C TRP A 90 -2.71 -8.17 -8.48
N ASN A 91 -3.93 -8.34 -8.00
CA ASN A 91 -4.56 -9.66 -7.95
C ASN A 91 -5.07 -10.12 -9.32
N ASN A 92 -5.58 -9.23 -10.16
CA ASN A 92 -5.96 -9.58 -11.52
C ASN A 92 -4.76 -10.08 -12.32
N GLU A 93 -3.62 -9.41 -12.25
CA GLU A 93 -2.40 -9.87 -12.93
C GLU A 93 -1.88 -11.20 -12.42
N ARG A 94 -1.99 -11.47 -11.10
CA ARG A 94 -1.68 -12.79 -10.54
C ARG A 94 -2.58 -13.87 -11.10
N VAL A 95 -3.90 -13.65 -11.08
CA VAL A 95 -4.88 -14.61 -11.59
C VAL A 95 -4.69 -14.84 -13.08
N ASP A 96 -4.47 -13.79 -13.86
CA ASP A 96 -4.22 -13.89 -15.29
C ASP A 96 -2.91 -14.66 -15.58
N ALA A 97 -1.85 -14.41 -14.83
CA ALA A 97 -0.58 -15.09 -14.99
C ALA A 97 -0.67 -16.60 -14.69
N ILE A 98 -1.30 -16.98 -13.57
CA ILE A 98 -1.45 -18.43 -13.24
C ILE A 98 -2.44 -19.13 -14.18
N ASN A 99 -3.49 -18.46 -14.63
CA ASN A 99 -4.43 -19.04 -15.59
C ASN A 99 -3.79 -19.23 -16.97
N ARG A 100 -2.98 -18.26 -17.42
CA ARG A 100 -2.22 -18.37 -18.68
C ARG A 100 -1.24 -19.54 -18.59
N TYR A 101 -0.45 -19.61 -17.54
CA TYR A 101 0.46 -20.72 -17.31
C TYR A 101 -0.26 -22.07 -17.29
N ALA A 102 -1.40 -22.18 -16.60
CA ALA A 102 -2.20 -23.40 -16.55
C ALA A 102 -2.78 -23.79 -17.92
N ALA A 103 -3.16 -22.81 -18.74
CA ALA A 103 -3.67 -23.06 -20.10
C ALA A 103 -2.55 -23.53 -21.07
N GLU A 104 -1.35 -22.95 -20.95
CA GLU A 104 -0.19 -23.29 -21.77
C GLU A 104 0.39 -24.67 -21.41
N MET A 105 0.49 -25.01 -20.13
CA MET A 105 1.14 -26.22 -19.69
C MET A 105 0.19 -27.44 -19.55
N GLY A 106 -1.10 -27.21 -19.35
CA GLY A 106 -2.08 -28.27 -19.19
C GLY A 106 -1.69 -29.26 -18.07
N GLU A 107 -1.49 -30.54 -18.43
CA GLU A 107 -1.05 -31.58 -17.49
C GLU A 107 0.44 -31.49 -17.15
N ALA A 108 1.23 -30.78 -17.91
CA ALA A 108 2.66 -30.56 -17.65
C ALA A 108 2.93 -29.43 -16.65
N MET A 109 1.89 -28.87 -15.99
CA MET A 109 2.07 -27.88 -14.94
C MET A 109 2.96 -28.40 -13.82
N THR A 110 3.84 -27.53 -13.34
CA THR A 110 4.70 -27.78 -12.17
C THR A 110 4.37 -26.82 -11.04
N LEU A 111 4.68 -27.20 -9.82
CA LEU A 111 4.52 -26.36 -8.65
C LEU A 111 5.40 -25.09 -8.74
N GLU A 112 6.64 -25.26 -9.21
CA GLU A 112 7.60 -24.18 -9.44
C GLU A 112 7.04 -23.13 -10.42
N GLY A 113 6.55 -23.57 -11.58
CA GLY A 113 5.98 -22.67 -12.58
C GLY A 113 4.72 -21.94 -12.10
N LEU A 114 3.88 -22.59 -11.30
CA LEU A 114 2.72 -21.94 -10.67
C LEU A 114 3.15 -20.86 -9.68
N PHE A 115 4.14 -21.13 -8.84
CA PHE A 115 4.65 -20.13 -7.91
C PHE A 115 5.36 -19.00 -8.63
N GLU A 116 6.16 -19.29 -9.66
CA GLU A 116 6.78 -18.25 -10.47
C GLU A 116 5.72 -17.34 -11.11
N ALA A 117 4.70 -17.90 -11.76
CA ALA A 117 3.63 -17.14 -12.37
C ALA A 117 2.86 -16.28 -11.34
N PHE A 118 2.63 -16.80 -10.14
CA PHE A 118 1.92 -16.11 -9.08
C PHE A 118 2.73 -15.00 -8.41
N LEU A 119 4.03 -15.19 -8.23
CA LEU A 119 4.91 -14.28 -7.48
C LEU A 119 5.52 -13.21 -8.38
N ARG A 120 5.75 -13.48 -9.65
CA ARG A 120 6.38 -12.53 -10.58
C ARG A 120 5.67 -11.17 -10.68
N PRO A 121 4.32 -11.07 -10.84
CA PRO A 121 3.65 -9.78 -10.94
C PRO A 121 3.86 -8.86 -9.74
N PRO A 122 3.64 -9.30 -8.47
CA PRO A 122 3.89 -8.46 -7.31
C PRO A 122 5.32 -7.94 -7.20
N PHE A 123 6.32 -8.78 -7.47
CA PHE A 123 7.71 -8.34 -7.46
C PHE A 123 8.02 -7.34 -8.56
N GLN A 124 7.51 -7.56 -9.77
CA GLN A 124 7.68 -6.61 -10.87
C GLN A 124 7.10 -5.24 -10.54
N TRP A 125 5.90 -5.19 -9.95
CA TRP A 125 5.30 -3.92 -9.53
C TRP A 125 6.07 -3.26 -8.39
N SER A 126 6.53 -4.01 -7.40
CA SER A 126 7.35 -3.46 -6.31
C SER A 126 8.65 -2.85 -6.81
N MET A 127 9.32 -3.49 -7.78
CA MET A 127 10.60 -3.03 -8.31
C MET A 127 10.47 -1.94 -9.38
N LYS A 128 9.52 -2.08 -10.31
CA LYS A 128 9.44 -1.27 -11.54
C LYS A 128 8.26 -0.32 -11.60
N GLY A 129 7.27 -0.49 -10.74
CA GLY A 129 6.03 0.29 -10.73
C GLY A 129 6.15 1.71 -10.14
N GLY A 130 7.33 2.08 -9.65
CA GLY A 130 7.59 3.39 -9.05
C GLY A 130 7.25 3.45 -7.55
N PRO A 131 7.45 4.65 -6.92
CA PRO A 131 7.37 4.81 -5.46
C PRO A 131 6.05 4.38 -4.84
N GLY A 132 4.92 4.65 -5.50
CA GLY A 132 3.60 4.27 -4.99
C GLY A 132 3.41 2.76 -4.87
N TRP A 133 3.98 1.95 -5.76
CA TRP A 133 3.93 0.50 -5.65
C TRP A 133 4.79 -0.05 -4.53
N LYS A 134 5.94 0.57 -4.29
CA LYS A 134 6.79 0.23 -3.14
C LYS A 134 6.08 0.54 -1.81
N HIS A 135 5.46 1.71 -1.70
CA HIS A 135 4.62 2.07 -0.55
C HIS A 135 3.48 1.08 -0.34
N TYR A 136 2.81 0.70 -1.44
CA TYR A 136 1.74 -0.28 -1.39
C TYR A 136 2.20 -1.67 -0.93
N SER A 137 3.34 -2.16 -1.43
CA SER A 137 3.93 -3.44 -0.99
C SER A 137 4.20 -3.45 0.52
N ALA A 138 4.78 -2.37 1.05
CA ALA A 138 5.00 -2.21 2.49
C ALA A 138 3.67 -2.16 3.27
N LEU A 139 2.65 -1.48 2.72
CA LEU A 139 1.32 -1.42 3.33
C LEU A 139 0.64 -2.78 3.38
N VAL A 140 0.73 -3.57 2.31
CA VAL A 140 0.23 -4.96 2.26
C VAL A 140 0.90 -5.81 3.33
N ALA A 141 2.23 -5.73 3.46
CA ALA A 141 2.99 -6.46 4.46
C ALA A 141 2.55 -6.11 5.89
N GLN A 142 2.42 -4.81 6.20
CA GLN A 142 1.95 -4.35 7.51
C GLN A 142 0.51 -4.79 7.79
N THR A 143 -0.36 -4.76 6.78
CA THR A 143 -1.76 -5.15 6.92
C THR A 143 -1.89 -6.65 7.15
N ASN A 144 -1.17 -7.47 6.39
CA ASN A 144 -1.18 -8.92 6.51
C ASN A 144 -0.75 -9.39 7.92
N ALA A 145 0.19 -8.66 8.54
CA ALA A 145 0.65 -8.93 9.90
C ALA A 145 -0.24 -8.32 11.00
N ASN A 146 -1.31 -7.57 10.66
CA ASN A 146 -2.13 -6.88 11.67
C ASN A 146 -3.23 -7.80 12.22
N PRO A 147 -3.23 -8.12 13.55
CA PRO A 147 -4.18 -9.06 14.13
C PRO A 147 -5.61 -8.51 14.28
N THR A 148 -5.80 -7.19 14.17
CA THR A 148 -7.10 -6.55 14.45
C THR A 148 -7.99 -6.52 13.20
N PHE A 149 -7.44 -6.14 12.05
CA PHE A 149 -8.21 -5.97 10.82
C PHE A 149 -7.54 -6.59 9.58
N GLY A 150 -6.31 -7.09 9.72
CA GLY A 150 -5.56 -7.62 8.59
C GLY A 150 -6.27 -8.79 7.94
N GLY A 151 -6.75 -9.74 8.72
CA GLY A 151 -7.47 -10.91 8.22
C GLY A 151 -8.69 -10.55 7.37
N GLU A 152 -9.53 -9.60 7.83
CA GLU A 152 -10.69 -9.14 7.08
C GLU A 152 -10.28 -8.44 5.77
N THR A 153 -9.31 -7.54 5.83
CA THR A 153 -8.81 -6.81 4.66
C THR A 153 -8.19 -7.77 3.65
N MET A 154 -7.35 -8.70 4.10
CA MET A 154 -6.73 -9.70 3.22
C MET A 154 -7.77 -10.64 2.62
N ALA A 155 -8.73 -11.14 3.40
CA ALA A 155 -9.80 -11.99 2.90
C ALA A 155 -10.60 -11.28 1.80
N ARG A 156 -10.95 -10.02 2.01
CA ARG A 156 -11.76 -9.26 1.05
C ARG A 156 -11.05 -9.04 -0.29
N TYR A 157 -9.76 -8.71 -0.27
CA TYR A 157 -9.06 -8.26 -1.46
C TYR A 157 -8.14 -9.31 -2.09
N TYR A 158 -7.70 -10.31 -1.32
CA TYR A 158 -6.68 -11.27 -1.78
C TYR A 158 -7.17 -12.71 -1.87
N ASP A 159 -8.09 -13.15 -1.00
CA ASP A 159 -8.53 -14.55 -0.98
C ASP A 159 -8.99 -15.11 -2.34
N PRO A 160 -9.68 -14.35 -3.22
CA PRO A 160 -10.08 -14.89 -4.52
C PRO A 160 -8.89 -15.39 -5.36
N ALA A 161 -7.80 -14.60 -5.41
CA ALA A 161 -6.58 -14.99 -6.12
C ALA A 161 -5.88 -16.20 -5.46
N ILE A 162 -5.89 -16.23 -4.12
CA ILE A 162 -5.28 -17.31 -3.35
C ILE A 162 -6.03 -18.64 -3.55
N ARG A 163 -7.36 -18.60 -3.50
CA ARG A 163 -8.18 -19.78 -3.76
C ARG A 163 -7.92 -20.35 -5.16
N ARG A 164 -7.79 -19.46 -6.15
CA ARG A 164 -7.45 -19.87 -7.51
C ARG A 164 -6.09 -20.55 -7.60
N LEU A 165 -5.08 -20.03 -6.90
CA LEU A 165 -3.76 -20.65 -6.81
C LEU A 165 -3.86 -22.06 -6.18
N ILE A 166 -4.56 -22.18 -5.04
CA ILE A 166 -4.73 -23.47 -4.35
C ILE A 166 -5.46 -24.50 -5.22
N GLU A 167 -6.48 -24.09 -5.97
CA GLU A 167 -7.15 -24.97 -6.95
C GLU A 167 -6.17 -25.51 -7.99
N LEU A 168 -5.28 -24.69 -8.52
CA LEU A 168 -4.28 -25.12 -9.50
C LEU A 168 -3.19 -25.99 -8.87
N ILE A 169 -2.74 -25.68 -7.65
CA ILE A 169 -1.80 -26.53 -6.91
C ILE A 169 -2.40 -27.92 -6.67
N LYS A 170 -3.69 -28.01 -6.34
CA LYS A 170 -4.37 -29.27 -6.13
C LYS A 170 -4.44 -30.15 -7.39
N ARG A 171 -4.43 -29.53 -8.58
CA ARG A 171 -4.31 -30.27 -9.86
C ARG A 171 -2.92 -30.87 -10.06
N VAL A 172 -1.86 -30.17 -9.60
CA VAL A 172 -0.46 -30.63 -9.67
C VAL A 172 -0.17 -31.68 -8.58
N LEU A 173 -0.80 -31.51 -7.41
CA LEU A 173 -0.61 -32.37 -6.24
C LEU A 173 -1.95 -32.95 -5.78
N PRO A 174 -2.57 -33.89 -6.54
CA PRO A 174 -3.93 -34.40 -6.27
C PRO A 174 -4.06 -35.13 -4.92
N ASP A 175 -2.98 -35.74 -4.47
CA ASP A 175 -2.93 -36.50 -3.21
C ASP A 175 -2.60 -35.65 -1.98
N ALA A 176 -2.26 -34.38 -2.17
CA ALA A 176 -1.94 -33.49 -1.06
C ALA A 176 -3.21 -33.18 -0.23
N ARG A 177 -3.07 -33.29 1.09
CA ARG A 177 -4.16 -32.90 1.98
C ARG A 177 -4.41 -31.39 1.88
N GLU A 178 -5.66 -31.01 1.77
CA GLU A 178 -6.04 -29.59 1.59
C GLU A 178 -5.50 -28.71 2.72
N VAL A 179 -5.50 -29.22 3.96
CA VAL A 179 -4.94 -28.52 5.12
C VAL A 179 -3.46 -28.16 4.95
N ASP A 180 -2.67 -29.03 4.31
CA ASP A 180 -1.24 -28.80 4.08
C ASP A 180 -1.03 -27.71 3.01
N LEU A 181 -1.91 -27.63 2.01
CA LEU A 181 -1.87 -26.57 0.99
C LEU A 181 -2.12 -25.19 1.61
N TYR A 182 -3.09 -25.06 2.52
CA TYR A 182 -3.33 -23.81 3.23
C TYR A 182 -2.16 -23.42 4.13
N TRP A 183 -1.55 -24.35 4.84
CA TRP A 183 -0.35 -24.09 5.64
C TRP A 183 0.86 -23.71 4.79
N ALA A 184 1.06 -24.37 3.65
CA ALA A 184 2.11 -24.00 2.71
C ALA A 184 1.93 -22.57 2.19
N TYR A 185 0.70 -22.21 1.81
CA TYR A 185 0.39 -20.85 1.42
C TYR A 185 0.60 -19.85 2.59
N HIS A 186 0.18 -20.19 3.80
CA HIS A 186 0.39 -19.32 4.97
C HIS A 186 1.88 -19.02 5.21
N ASN A 187 2.74 -20.03 5.10
CA ASN A 187 4.19 -19.87 5.21
C ASN A 187 4.76 -19.02 4.06
N LEU A 188 4.30 -19.22 2.83
CA LEU A 188 4.66 -18.37 1.69
C LEU A 188 4.23 -16.91 1.90
N SER A 189 3.02 -16.69 2.39
CA SER A 189 2.51 -15.34 2.71
C SER A 189 3.36 -14.66 3.79
N GLY A 190 3.80 -15.40 4.81
CA GLY A 190 4.74 -14.90 5.81
C GLY A 190 6.10 -14.49 5.23
N ALA A 191 6.67 -15.32 4.35
CA ALA A 191 7.91 -14.99 3.64
C ALA A 191 7.76 -13.73 2.78
N LEU A 192 6.68 -13.62 2.00
CA LEU A 192 6.37 -12.41 1.21
C LEU A 192 6.21 -11.18 2.09
N THR A 193 5.52 -11.29 3.22
CA THR A 193 5.33 -10.19 4.17
C THR A 193 6.66 -9.65 4.68
N LEU A 194 7.61 -10.51 5.04
CA LEU A 194 8.94 -10.10 5.49
C LEU A 194 9.78 -9.51 4.37
N THR A 195 9.70 -10.06 3.16
CA THR A 195 10.43 -9.58 1.99
C THR A 195 9.94 -8.20 1.54
N LEU A 196 8.62 -8.04 1.37
CA LEU A 196 8.02 -6.79 0.91
C LEU A 196 8.01 -5.69 1.99
N GLY A 197 8.10 -6.08 3.26
CA GLY A 197 8.18 -5.14 4.38
C GLY A 197 9.52 -4.40 4.51
N GLU A 198 10.56 -4.87 3.82
CA GLU A 198 11.91 -4.27 3.76
C GLU A 198 12.41 -3.72 5.11
N THR A 199 12.32 -4.51 6.18
CA THR A 199 12.66 -4.05 7.54
C THR A 199 14.16 -3.77 7.74
N GLY A 200 15.01 -4.08 6.77
CA GLY A 200 16.46 -4.03 6.85
C GLY A 200 17.06 -5.04 7.84
N ARG A 201 16.24 -6.00 8.34
CA ARG A 201 16.73 -7.04 9.25
C ARG A 201 17.69 -7.99 8.56
N LEU A 202 17.36 -8.40 7.32
CA LEU A 202 18.20 -9.28 6.52
C LEU A 202 19.57 -8.66 6.27
N ASP A 203 19.62 -7.38 5.93
CA ASP A 203 20.86 -6.61 5.69
C ASP A 203 21.76 -6.63 6.93
N ARG A 204 21.20 -6.38 8.10
CA ARG A 204 21.93 -6.39 9.38
C ARG A 204 22.39 -7.79 9.77
N LEU A 205 21.50 -8.79 9.63
CA LEU A 205 21.80 -10.17 10.02
C LEU A 205 22.92 -10.76 9.17
N SER A 206 22.93 -10.46 7.87
CA SER A 206 23.94 -10.95 6.91
C SER A 206 25.25 -10.16 6.94
N GLY A 207 25.36 -9.09 7.73
CA GLY A 207 26.51 -8.20 7.69
C GLY A 207 26.67 -7.48 6.35
N GLY A 208 25.58 -7.28 5.61
CA GLY A 208 25.55 -6.62 4.31
C GLY A 208 25.77 -7.54 3.11
N LEU A 209 25.87 -8.85 3.31
CA LEU A 209 25.94 -9.83 2.21
C LEU A 209 24.64 -9.89 1.40
N CYS A 210 23.49 -9.74 2.09
CA CYS A 210 22.18 -9.66 1.46
C CYS A 210 21.62 -8.24 1.62
N ARG A 211 20.86 -7.81 0.62
CA ARG A 211 20.15 -6.54 0.64
C ARG A 211 18.66 -6.79 0.48
N SER A 212 17.84 -6.41 1.46
CA SER A 212 16.39 -6.63 1.44
C SER A 212 15.66 -5.94 0.29
N GLY A 213 16.27 -4.93 -0.32
CA GLY A 213 15.73 -4.27 -1.51
C GLY A 213 16.16 -4.91 -2.84
N ASP A 214 17.03 -5.93 -2.82
CA ASP A 214 17.47 -6.66 -4.01
C ASP A 214 16.61 -7.92 -4.17
N LEU A 215 15.52 -7.78 -4.91
CA LEU A 215 14.54 -8.86 -5.17
C LEU A 215 14.87 -9.67 -6.44
N GLU A 216 15.99 -9.39 -7.11
CA GLU A 216 16.44 -10.10 -8.33
C GLU A 216 17.52 -11.16 -8.02
N SER A 217 18.08 -11.18 -6.79
CA SER A 217 19.16 -12.09 -6.38
C SER A 217 18.64 -13.53 -5.95
#